data_7cb981a68a578706da07cd47ff635153
#
_entry.id   7cb981a68a578706da07cd47ff635153
#
_cell.length_a   1.000
_cell.length_b   1.000
_cell.length_c   1.000
_cell.angle_alpha   90.00
_cell.angle_beta   90.00
_cell.angle_gamma   90.00
#
_symmetry.space_group_name_H-M   'P 1'
#
loop_
_entity.id
_entity.type
_entity.pdbx_description
1 polymer ?
#
loop_
_entity_poly.entity_id
_entity_poly.type
_entity_poly.pdbx_seq_one_letter_code
_entity_poly.pdbx_strand_id
1 'polypeptide(L)'
;MIDCHIQLKQGQFDLDQRFQSDQSVIGLFGASGSGKTTILHSIAGLVTPQAGWIKIKNQTWFDQTQKINLTTQQRRIGLVFQDAQLFPHKNVKQNLLFGFKHIQPQQRQFELDYIIELLKLEHLIERMPIKLSGGEKQRVALGRALLYSPQLLLLDEPLSA
;
A
#
# COMPACT_ATOMS: atom_id res chain seq x y z
N MET A 1 13.74 5.52 -7.76
CA MET A 1 13.94 4.37 -8.67
C MET A 1 13.24 3.15 -8.09
N ILE A 2 12.49 2.43 -8.91
CA ILE A 2 12.00 1.07 -8.68
C ILE A 2 12.56 0.18 -9.77
N ASP A 3 13.06 -1.00 -9.43
CA ASP A 3 13.53 -2.04 -10.35
C ASP A 3 13.00 -3.38 -9.85
N CYS A 4 12.10 -3.97 -10.61
CA CYS A 4 11.42 -5.21 -10.24
C CYS A 4 11.47 -6.23 -11.37
N HIS A 5 11.74 -7.47 -11.02
CA HIS A 5 11.45 -8.66 -11.80
C HIS A 5 10.73 -9.65 -10.89
N ILE A 6 9.49 -9.92 -11.17
CA ILE A 6 8.60 -10.74 -10.33
C ILE A 6 8.17 -11.94 -11.13
N GLN A 7 8.59 -13.12 -10.70
CA GLN A 7 8.15 -14.40 -11.26
C GLN A 7 7.36 -15.17 -10.21
N LEU A 8 6.13 -15.55 -10.54
CA LEU A 8 5.23 -16.23 -9.62
C LEU A 8 4.24 -17.10 -10.41
N LYS A 9 4.11 -18.34 -9.98
CA LYS A 9 3.15 -19.29 -10.56
C LYS A 9 2.17 -19.77 -9.49
N GLN A 10 0.88 -19.59 -9.73
CA GLN A 10 -0.21 -20.06 -8.86
C GLN A 10 -1.25 -20.80 -9.71
N GLY A 11 -1.25 -22.12 -9.61
CA GLY A 11 -2.11 -22.97 -10.43
C GLY A 11 -1.84 -22.76 -11.93
N GLN A 12 -2.85 -22.28 -12.68
CA GLN A 12 -2.73 -21.94 -14.11
C GLN A 12 -2.24 -20.51 -14.37
N PHE A 13 -2.17 -19.67 -13.33
CA PHE A 13 -1.72 -18.29 -13.46
C PHE A 13 -0.20 -18.25 -13.39
N ASP A 14 0.41 -17.69 -14.44
CA ASP A 14 1.87 -17.51 -14.56
C ASP A 14 2.18 -16.02 -14.78
N LEU A 15 2.90 -15.44 -13.83
CA LEU A 15 3.31 -14.04 -13.83
C LEU A 15 4.83 -13.98 -14.01
N ASP A 16 5.27 -13.38 -15.11
CA ASP A 16 6.67 -13.00 -15.35
C ASP A 16 6.68 -11.55 -15.82
N GLN A 17 6.94 -10.64 -14.90
CA GLN A 17 6.91 -9.20 -15.17
C GLN A 17 8.17 -8.52 -14.72
N ARG A 18 8.75 -7.74 -15.63
CA ARG A 18 9.92 -6.91 -15.34
C ARG A 18 9.66 -5.47 -15.73
N PHE A 19 9.95 -4.54 -14.83
CA PHE A 19 9.90 -3.11 -15.09
C PHE A 19 10.89 -2.34 -14.22
N GLN A 20 11.30 -1.19 -14.73
CA GLN A 20 12.17 -0.26 -14.04
C GLN A 20 11.68 1.17 -14.31
N SER A 21 11.71 2.03 -13.29
CA SER A 21 11.34 3.43 -13.44
C SER A 21 11.98 4.30 -12.36
N ASP A 22 12.33 5.51 -12.75
CA ASP A 22 12.78 6.58 -11.84
C ASP A 22 11.69 7.59 -11.51
N GLN A 23 10.50 7.42 -12.09
CA GLN A 23 9.37 8.31 -11.88
C GLN A 23 8.83 8.20 -10.45
N SER A 24 8.33 9.33 -9.91
CA SER A 24 7.71 9.38 -8.58
C SER A 24 6.31 8.74 -8.56
N VAL A 25 5.63 8.68 -9.71
CA VAL A 25 4.32 8.05 -9.88
C VAL A 25 4.38 7.07 -11.05
N ILE A 26 3.91 5.84 -10.80
CA ILE A 26 3.89 4.75 -11.79
C ILE A 26 2.50 4.16 -11.82
N GLY A 27 1.89 4.07 -13.00
CA GLY A 27 0.61 3.40 -13.22
C GLY A 27 0.81 1.99 -13.79
N LEU A 28 0.16 1.00 -13.19
CA LEU A 28 0.06 -0.36 -13.71
C LEU A 28 -1.27 -0.51 -14.44
N PHE A 29 -1.22 -0.74 -15.74
CA PHE A 29 -2.41 -0.91 -16.59
C PHE A 29 -2.48 -2.34 -17.14
N GLY A 30 -3.70 -2.84 -17.29
CA GLY A 30 -3.95 -4.19 -17.85
C GLY A 30 -5.37 -4.66 -17.55
N ALA A 31 -5.82 -5.70 -18.25
CA ALA A 31 -7.12 -6.32 -18.07
C ALA A 31 -7.32 -6.83 -16.61
N SER A 32 -8.56 -7.08 -16.23
CA SER A 32 -8.84 -7.78 -14.98
C SER A 32 -8.17 -9.16 -14.99
N GLY A 33 -7.57 -9.57 -13.88
CA GLY A 33 -6.85 -10.84 -13.77
C GLY A 33 -5.43 -10.82 -14.37
N SER A 34 -4.92 -9.70 -14.91
CA SER A 34 -3.56 -9.64 -15.49
C SER A 34 -2.42 -9.64 -14.45
N GLY A 35 -2.73 -9.70 -13.15
CA GLY A 35 -1.73 -9.79 -12.09
C GLY A 35 -1.33 -8.46 -11.44
N LYS A 36 -2.02 -7.33 -11.72
CA LYS A 36 -1.73 -6.02 -11.12
C LYS A 36 -1.68 -6.09 -9.58
N THR A 37 -2.74 -6.62 -8.97
CA THR A 37 -2.82 -6.83 -7.51
C THR A 37 -1.70 -7.75 -7.00
N THR A 38 -1.37 -8.80 -7.74
CA THR A 38 -0.28 -9.73 -7.39
C THR A 38 1.07 -9.02 -7.39
N ILE A 39 1.33 -8.14 -8.37
CA ILE A 39 2.54 -7.30 -8.41
C ILE A 39 2.58 -6.37 -7.18
N LEU A 40 1.49 -5.65 -6.89
CA LEU A 40 1.41 -4.76 -5.72
C LEU A 40 1.63 -5.54 -4.42
N HIS A 41 0.99 -6.69 -4.26
CA HIS A 41 1.15 -7.55 -3.08
C HIS A 41 2.56 -8.13 -2.96
N SER A 42 3.22 -8.43 -4.08
CA SER A 42 4.62 -8.87 -4.08
C SER A 42 5.56 -7.75 -3.62
N ILE A 43 5.36 -6.52 -4.12
CA ILE A 43 6.11 -5.35 -3.67
C ILE A 43 5.84 -5.06 -2.19
N ALA A 44 4.61 -5.24 -1.75
CA ALA A 44 4.22 -5.08 -0.35
C ALA A 44 4.83 -6.15 0.59
N GLY A 45 5.25 -7.30 0.06
CA GLY A 45 5.72 -8.43 0.86
C GLY A 45 4.59 -9.28 1.45
N LEU A 46 3.37 -9.16 0.91
CA LEU A 46 2.22 -10.00 1.24
C LEU A 46 2.25 -11.32 0.46
N VAL A 47 2.84 -11.29 -0.72
CA VAL A 47 3.10 -12.45 -1.56
C VAL A 47 4.59 -12.53 -1.82
N THR A 48 5.18 -13.70 -1.64
CA THR A 48 6.61 -13.93 -1.94
C THR A 48 6.76 -14.46 -3.35
N PRO A 49 7.48 -13.75 -4.26
CA PRO A 49 7.77 -14.26 -5.59
C PRO A 49 8.61 -15.55 -5.53
N GLN A 50 8.49 -16.42 -6.54
CA GLN A 50 9.29 -17.64 -6.65
C GLN A 50 10.70 -17.35 -7.16
N ALA A 51 10.84 -16.31 -8.00
CA ALA A 51 12.13 -15.86 -8.52
C ALA A 51 12.10 -14.37 -8.84
N GLY A 52 13.30 -13.82 -9.13
CA GLY A 52 13.49 -12.42 -9.48
C GLY A 52 13.96 -11.56 -8.31
N TRP A 53 13.66 -10.25 -8.41
CA TRP A 53 14.06 -9.26 -7.41
C TRP A 53 13.07 -8.10 -7.32
N ILE A 54 13.11 -7.41 -6.19
CA ILE A 54 12.40 -6.15 -5.95
C ILE A 54 13.38 -5.19 -5.27
N LYS A 55 13.74 -4.11 -5.97
CA LYS A 55 14.66 -3.07 -5.48
C LYS A 55 13.95 -1.73 -5.51
N ILE A 56 13.93 -1.07 -4.36
CA ILE A 56 13.31 0.26 -4.21
C ILE A 56 14.40 1.23 -3.75
N LYS A 57 14.60 2.30 -4.52
CA LYS A 57 15.73 3.21 -4.33
C LYS A 57 17.05 2.41 -4.31
N ASN A 58 17.80 2.46 -3.24
CA ASN A 58 19.08 1.77 -3.08
C ASN A 58 18.95 0.52 -2.19
N GLN A 59 17.75 0.06 -1.90
CA GLN A 59 17.51 -1.08 -1.01
C GLN A 59 16.91 -2.26 -1.76
N THR A 60 17.49 -3.44 -1.61
CA THR A 60 16.91 -4.70 -2.06
C THR A 60 15.89 -5.19 -1.04
N TRP A 61 14.62 -5.31 -1.47
CA TRP A 61 13.52 -5.79 -0.63
C TRP A 61 13.28 -7.28 -0.78
N PHE A 62 13.49 -7.77 -1.99
CA PHE A 62 13.46 -9.19 -2.31
C PHE A 62 14.54 -9.50 -3.35
N ASP A 63 15.23 -10.61 -3.19
CA ASP A 63 16.13 -11.19 -4.19
C ASP A 63 16.29 -12.67 -3.88
N GLN A 64 15.76 -13.50 -4.77
CA GLN A 64 15.74 -14.95 -4.59
C GLN A 64 17.16 -15.53 -4.59
N THR A 65 18.06 -15.00 -5.44
CA THR A 65 19.43 -15.49 -5.56
C THR A 65 20.29 -15.14 -4.35
N GLN A 66 20.07 -13.96 -3.76
CA GLN A 66 20.75 -13.49 -2.56
C GLN A 66 20.04 -13.93 -1.26
N LYS A 67 18.91 -14.63 -1.35
CA LYS A 67 18.09 -15.06 -0.21
C LYS A 67 17.63 -13.87 0.67
N ILE A 68 17.37 -12.72 0.07
CA ILE A 68 16.85 -11.55 0.74
C ILE A 68 15.32 -11.53 0.60
N ASN A 69 14.61 -11.37 1.72
CA ASN A 69 13.17 -11.14 1.73
C ASN A 69 12.79 -10.30 2.94
N LEU A 70 12.69 -8.98 2.76
CA LEU A 70 12.27 -8.08 3.83
C LEU A 70 10.80 -8.31 4.18
N THR A 71 10.49 -8.28 5.47
CA THR A 71 9.10 -8.34 5.95
C THR A 71 8.32 -7.08 5.54
N THR A 72 6.99 -7.15 5.58
CA THR A 72 6.12 -5.98 5.30
C THR A 72 6.47 -4.78 6.19
N GLN A 73 6.78 -5.02 7.47
CA GLN A 73 7.18 -3.98 8.42
C GLN A 73 8.49 -3.29 8.03
N GLN A 74 9.49 -4.07 7.58
CA GLN A 74 10.79 -3.55 7.16
C GLN A 74 10.67 -2.73 5.86
N ARG A 75 9.71 -3.06 4.99
CA ARG A 75 9.47 -2.33 3.72
C ARG A 75 8.83 -0.97 3.95
N ARG A 76 8.22 -0.70 5.10
CA ARG A 76 7.57 0.58 5.45
C ARG A 76 6.71 1.13 4.32
N ILE A 77 5.77 0.32 3.84
CA ILE A 77 4.84 0.70 2.77
C ILE A 77 3.50 1.16 3.33
N GLY A 78 2.82 2.03 2.57
CA GLY A 78 1.39 2.24 2.68
C GLY A 78 0.69 1.45 1.58
N LEU A 79 -0.27 0.60 1.92
CA LEU A 79 -1.08 -0.13 0.95
C LEU A 79 -2.55 0.21 1.17
N VAL A 80 -3.19 0.67 0.09
CA VAL A 80 -4.63 0.89 0.02
C VAL A 80 -5.22 -0.20 -0.87
N PHE A 81 -6.04 -1.06 -0.27
CA PHE A 81 -6.74 -2.13 -0.97
C PHE A 81 -7.99 -1.61 -1.69
N GLN A 82 -8.43 -2.32 -2.70
CA GLN A 82 -9.64 -2.00 -3.46
C GLN A 82 -10.89 -1.88 -2.56
N ASP A 83 -11.02 -2.73 -1.55
CA ASP A 83 -12.12 -2.73 -0.57
C ASP A 83 -11.84 -1.92 0.71
N ALA A 84 -10.81 -1.05 0.69
CA ALA A 84 -10.37 -0.17 1.77
C ALA A 84 -9.88 -0.87 3.06
N GLN A 85 -10.35 -2.05 3.40
CA GLN A 85 -9.98 -2.88 4.56
C GLN A 85 -9.80 -2.08 5.87
N LEU A 86 -10.82 -1.31 6.24
CA LEU A 86 -10.83 -0.60 7.51
C LEU A 86 -11.06 -1.56 8.67
N PHE A 87 -10.51 -1.23 9.85
CA PHE A 87 -10.82 -1.95 11.08
C PHE A 87 -12.27 -1.72 11.49
N PRO A 88 -13.18 -2.72 11.41
CA PRO A 88 -14.61 -2.50 11.58
C PRO A 88 -15.01 -2.10 13.00
N HIS A 89 -14.19 -2.45 13.99
CA HIS A 89 -14.38 -2.15 15.41
C HIS A 89 -13.74 -0.81 15.86
N LYS A 90 -13.20 -0.03 14.92
CA LYS A 90 -12.58 1.29 15.17
C LYS A 90 -13.31 2.36 14.37
N ASN A 91 -13.55 3.53 14.99
CA ASN A 91 -14.04 4.69 14.27
C ASN A 91 -12.97 5.26 13.30
N VAL A 92 -13.32 6.28 12.52
CA VAL A 92 -12.42 6.90 11.54
C VAL A 92 -11.15 7.39 12.21
N LYS A 93 -11.24 8.15 13.31
CA LYS A 93 -10.07 8.65 14.05
C LYS A 93 -9.13 7.52 14.50
N GLN A 94 -9.70 6.45 15.03
CA GLN A 94 -8.94 5.29 15.49
C GLN A 94 -8.29 4.52 14.33
N ASN A 95 -8.95 4.45 13.17
CA ASN A 95 -8.37 3.89 11.95
C ASN A 95 -7.17 4.71 11.48
N LEU A 96 -7.31 6.04 11.40
CA LEU A 96 -6.24 6.95 11.00
C LEU A 96 -5.03 6.84 11.91
N LEU A 97 -5.25 6.81 13.22
CA LEU A 97 -4.19 6.76 14.23
C LEU A 97 -3.53 5.39 14.39
N PHE A 98 -4.02 4.34 13.74
CA PHE A 98 -3.56 2.97 14.00
C PHE A 98 -2.04 2.79 13.80
N GLY A 99 -1.50 3.26 12.69
CA GLY A 99 -0.07 3.22 12.41
C GLY A 99 0.69 4.44 12.91
N PHE A 100 0.03 5.60 12.98
CA PHE A 100 0.62 6.89 13.32
C PHE A 100 1.33 6.91 14.68
N LYS A 101 0.75 6.24 15.70
CA LYS A 101 1.29 6.18 17.04
C LYS A 101 2.65 5.49 17.15
N HIS A 102 3.00 4.66 16.17
CA HIS A 102 4.27 3.93 16.13
C HIS A 102 5.37 4.68 15.37
N ILE A 103 5.04 5.83 14.76
CA ILE A 103 6.00 6.65 14.02
C ILE A 103 6.54 7.74 14.94
N GLN A 104 7.87 7.79 15.07
CA GLN A 104 8.51 8.85 15.84
C GLN A 104 8.17 10.23 15.24
N PRO A 105 7.94 11.28 16.06
CA PRO A 105 7.53 12.59 15.55
C PRO A 105 8.43 13.13 14.44
N GLN A 106 9.75 12.94 14.56
CA GLN A 106 10.73 13.41 13.58
C GLN A 106 10.67 12.65 12.23
N GLN A 107 10.01 11.50 12.19
CA GLN A 107 9.84 10.68 10.99
C GLN A 107 8.47 10.85 10.33
N ARG A 108 7.58 11.65 10.93
CA ARG A 108 6.25 11.93 10.38
C ARG A 108 6.37 12.84 9.16
N GLN A 109 5.80 12.41 8.06
CA GLN A 109 5.70 13.20 6.83
C GLN A 109 4.44 14.08 6.84
N PHE A 110 3.41 13.65 7.56
CA PHE A 110 2.12 14.33 7.64
C PHE A 110 1.60 14.33 9.07
N GLU A 111 0.98 15.44 9.47
CA GLU A 111 0.24 15.54 10.72
C GLU A 111 -1.23 15.11 10.53
N LEU A 112 -1.86 14.69 11.63
CA LEU A 112 -3.23 14.17 11.60
C LEU A 112 -4.23 15.20 11.06
N ASP A 113 -4.17 16.43 11.56
CA ASP A 113 -5.12 17.49 11.19
C ASP A 113 -5.01 17.85 9.71
N TYR A 114 -3.79 17.89 9.17
CA TYR A 114 -3.55 18.11 7.75
C TYR A 114 -4.21 17.01 6.88
N ILE A 115 -4.07 15.75 7.27
CA ILE A 115 -4.68 14.63 6.52
C ILE A 115 -6.20 14.64 6.64
N ILE A 116 -6.75 15.01 7.80
CA ILE A 116 -8.20 15.15 7.98
C ILE A 116 -8.76 16.20 7.03
N GLU A 117 -8.14 17.38 6.97
CA GLU A 117 -8.53 18.48 6.08
C GLU A 117 -8.36 18.11 4.60
N LEU A 118 -7.18 17.60 4.22
CA LEU A 118 -6.86 17.21 2.84
C LEU A 118 -7.88 16.23 2.26
N LEU A 119 -8.30 15.27 3.07
CA LEU A 119 -9.23 14.19 2.66
C LEU A 119 -10.69 14.48 3.00
N LYS A 120 -10.99 15.68 3.56
CA LYS A 120 -12.35 16.13 3.95
C LYS A 120 -13.03 15.12 4.87
N LEU A 121 -12.37 14.75 5.97
CA LEU A 121 -12.82 13.73 6.90
C LEU A 121 -13.39 14.31 8.21
N GLU A 122 -13.45 15.66 8.41
CA GLU A 122 -13.80 16.33 9.65
C GLU A 122 -15.14 15.84 10.21
N HIS A 123 -16.13 15.73 9.34
CA HIS A 123 -17.51 15.33 9.70
C HIS A 123 -17.67 13.81 9.87
N LEU A 124 -16.62 13.03 9.63
CA LEU A 124 -16.64 11.57 9.68
C LEU A 124 -15.86 10.98 10.88
N ILE A 125 -15.10 11.81 11.61
CA ILE A 125 -14.08 11.39 12.57
C ILE A 125 -14.59 10.37 13.60
N GLU A 126 -15.82 10.54 14.09
CA GLU A 126 -16.41 9.65 15.09
C GLU A 126 -17.25 8.52 14.47
N ARG A 127 -17.40 8.48 13.14
CA ARG A 127 -18.21 7.45 12.48
C ARG A 127 -17.50 6.10 12.46
N MET A 128 -18.29 5.04 12.54
CA MET A 128 -17.83 3.66 12.33
C MET A 128 -17.81 3.32 10.83
N PRO A 129 -16.91 2.44 10.36
CA PRO A 129 -16.79 2.08 8.94
C PRO A 129 -18.08 1.62 8.28
N ILE A 130 -18.96 0.95 9.00
CA ILE A 130 -20.25 0.49 8.48
C ILE A 130 -21.17 1.66 8.05
N LYS A 131 -20.98 2.86 8.59
CA LYS A 131 -21.76 4.07 8.26
C LYS A 131 -21.10 4.93 7.20
N LEU A 132 -20.06 4.46 6.53
CA LEU A 132 -19.32 5.17 5.50
C LEU A 132 -19.70 4.64 4.11
N SER A 133 -19.81 5.54 3.14
CA SER A 133 -19.86 5.20 1.71
C SER A 133 -18.53 4.58 1.24
N GLY A 134 -18.52 3.95 0.07
CA GLY A 134 -17.31 3.38 -0.53
C GLY A 134 -16.18 4.40 -0.67
N GLY A 135 -16.48 5.57 -1.24
CA GLY A 135 -15.49 6.64 -1.39
C GLY A 135 -15.01 7.23 -0.07
N GLU A 136 -15.87 7.31 0.98
CA GLU A 136 -15.44 7.71 2.32
C GLU A 136 -14.49 6.68 2.94
N LYS A 137 -14.79 5.38 2.80
CA LYS A 137 -13.90 4.30 3.25
C LYS A 137 -12.54 4.37 2.57
N GLN A 138 -12.50 4.63 1.26
CA GLN A 138 -11.26 4.76 0.51
C GLN A 138 -10.43 5.96 0.98
N ARG A 139 -11.05 7.12 1.21
CA ARG A 139 -10.35 8.29 1.78
C ARG A 139 -9.78 7.99 3.17
N VAL A 140 -10.51 7.32 4.04
CA VAL A 140 -10.01 6.93 5.37
C VAL A 140 -8.85 5.94 5.26
N ALA A 141 -8.92 4.95 4.34
CA ALA A 141 -7.84 4.00 4.11
C ALA A 141 -6.57 4.69 3.57
N LEU A 142 -6.74 5.65 2.66
CA LEU A 142 -5.64 6.48 2.15
C LEU A 142 -5.02 7.32 3.27
N GLY A 143 -5.82 7.98 4.10
CA GLY A 143 -5.35 8.76 5.24
C GLY A 143 -4.56 7.90 6.24
N ARG A 144 -5.06 6.70 6.55
CA ARG A 144 -4.35 5.73 7.39
C ARG A 144 -3.00 5.34 6.80
N ALA A 145 -2.95 5.10 5.49
CA ALA A 145 -1.72 4.72 4.80
C ALA A 145 -0.69 5.88 4.78
N LEU A 146 -1.12 7.12 4.54
CA LEU A 146 -0.26 8.31 4.53
C LEU A 146 0.30 8.61 5.92
N LEU A 147 -0.53 8.52 6.97
CA LEU A 147 -0.12 8.77 8.35
C LEU A 147 0.90 7.76 8.88
N TYR A 148 1.02 6.59 8.25
CA TYR A 148 2.11 5.65 8.52
C TYR A 148 3.46 6.16 8.01
N SER A 149 3.50 7.29 7.29
CA SER A 149 4.72 7.89 6.71
C SER A 149 5.52 6.90 5.87
N PRO A 150 4.88 6.29 4.86
CA PRO A 150 5.48 5.23 4.06
C PRO A 150 6.56 5.78 3.13
N GLN A 151 7.57 4.96 2.83
CA GLN A 151 8.53 5.30 1.78
C GLN A 151 8.03 4.96 0.37
N LEU A 152 6.99 4.15 0.27
CA LEU A 152 6.28 3.82 -0.97
C LEU A 152 4.79 3.64 -0.66
N LEU A 153 3.93 4.31 -1.44
CA LEU A 153 2.49 4.15 -1.39
C LEU A 153 2.03 3.29 -2.56
N LEU A 154 1.31 2.22 -2.26
CA LEU A 154 0.71 1.31 -3.23
C LEU A 154 -0.81 1.47 -3.19
N LEU A 155 -1.42 1.69 -4.36
CA LEU A 155 -2.86 1.88 -4.49
C LEU A 155 -3.41 0.80 -5.44
N ASP A 156 -4.28 -0.07 -4.93
CA ASP A 156 -4.94 -1.10 -5.73
C ASP A 156 -6.35 -0.63 -6.09
N GLU A 157 -6.55 -0.25 -7.35
CA GLU A 157 -7.80 0.28 -7.91
C GLU A 157 -8.47 1.38 -7.05
N PRO A 158 -7.78 2.47 -6.69
CA PRO A 158 -8.25 3.43 -5.69
C PRO A 158 -9.48 4.24 -6.12
N LEU A 159 -9.91 4.14 -7.38
CA LEU A 159 -11.03 4.89 -7.96
C LEU A 159 -12.21 4.00 -8.35
N SER A 160 -12.23 2.74 -7.94
CA SER A 160 -13.28 1.77 -8.28
C SER A 160 -14.54 1.87 -7.41
N ALA A 161 -14.59 2.80 -6.46
CA ALA A 161 -15.70 2.99 -5.51
C ALA A 161 -16.60 4.17 -5.88
#